data_d4ab970b22ec12e5d11b194093ecac12
#
_entry.id   d4ab970b22ec12e5d11b194093ecac12
#
_cell.length_a   1.000
_cell.length_b   1.000
_cell.length_c   1.000
_cell.angle_alpha   90.00
_cell.angle_beta   90.00
_cell.angle_gamma   90.00
#
_symmetry.space_group_name_H-M   'P 1'
#
loop_
_entity.id
_entity.type
_entity.pdbx_description
1 polymer ?
#
loop_
_entity_poly.entity_id
_entity_poly.type
_entity_poly.pdbx_seq_one_letter_code
_entity_poly.pdbx_strand_id
1 'polypeptide(L)'
;MRVRKTRPEDIPPALELARTLGLDYPGMETDELWVAEESGVIAGLVALKKHPDCLELCGLGVDPRFREKGLGKALVDALMADAPGDIHLATIIPGFFEMRGFEKTESIPATFPAKRKTSWCDGCPQDLCTVMLRKKT
;
A
#
# COMPACT_ATOMS: atom_id res chain seq x y z
N MET A 1 16.31 -0.65 11.45
CA MET A 1 15.16 -0.31 10.55
C MET A 1 14.67 1.11 10.82
N ARG A 2 14.48 1.86 9.75
CA ARG A 2 13.90 3.21 9.83
C ARG A 2 12.73 3.30 8.87
N VAL A 3 11.57 3.63 9.38
CA VAL A 3 10.37 3.87 8.55
C VAL A 3 10.07 5.36 8.55
N ARG A 4 9.89 5.92 7.37
CA ARG A 4 9.63 7.35 7.21
C ARG A 4 8.81 7.65 5.97
N LYS A 5 8.15 8.79 5.97
CA LYS A 5 7.58 9.35 4.75
C LYS A 5 8.73 9.74 3.83
N THR A 6 8.58 9.53 2.52
CA THR A 6 9.67 9.73 1.57
C THR A 6 10.16 11.18 1.52
N ARG A 7 11.47 11.33 1.43
CA ARG A 7 12.14 12.56 1.00
C ARG A 7 12.34 12.46 -0.52
N PRO A 8 12.62 13.56 -1.22
CA PRO A 8 12.82 13.50 -2.68
C PRO A 8 13.86 12.45 -3.11
N GLU A 9 14.95 12.29 -2.36
CA GLU A 9 16.00 11.33 -2.66
C GLU A 9 15.57 9.87 -2.48
N ASP A 10 14.50 9.62 -1.72
CA ASP A 10 13.98 8.27 -1.51
C ASP A 10 13.12 7.78 -2.67
N ILE A 11 12.56 8.70 -3.47
CA ILE A 11 11.58 8.35 -4.49
C ILE A 11 12.15 7.45 -5.59
N PRO A 12 13.30 7.77 -6.21
CA PRO A 12 13.85 6.88 -7.25
C PRO A 12 14.09 5.45 -6.75
N PRO A 13 14.76 5.20 -5.61
CA PRO A 13 14.94 3.82 -5.15
C PRO A 13 13.63 3.15 -4.72
N ALA A 14 12.66 3.90 -4.21
CA ALA A 14 11.35 3.34 -3.86
C ALA A 14 10.61 2.86 -5.11
N LEU A 15 10.61 3.68 -6.17
CA LEU A 15 9.96 3.30 -7.43
C LEU A 15 10.66 2.12 -8.09
N GLU A 16 11.99 2.05 -7.98
CA GLU A 16 12.74 0.91 -8.50
C GLU A 16 12.34 -0.37 -7.78
N LEU A 17 12.23 -0.33 -6.46
CA LEU A 17 11.77 -1.47 -5.67
C LEU A 17 10.34 -1.86 -6.07
N ALA A 18 9.45 -0.88 -6.20
CA ALA A 18 8.08 -1.13 -6.62
C ALA A 18 8.03 -1.84 -7.97
N ARG A 19 8.84 -1.36 -8.92
CA ARG A 19 8.93 -1.97 -10.25
C ARG A 19 9.42 -3.40 -10.18
N THR A 20 10.45 -3.65 -9.40
CA THR A 20 11.01 -4.99 -9.21
C THR A 20 9.98 -5.95 -8.61
N LEU A 21 9.12 -5.46 -7.73
CA LEU A 21 8.09 -6.27 -7.07
C LEU A 21 6.77 -6.32 -7.85
N GLY A 22 6.68 -5.64 -8.99
CA GLY A 22 5.45 -5.59 -9.78
C GLY A 22 4.33 -4.78 -9.14
N LEU A 23 4.69 -3.80 -8.31
CA LEU A 23 3.73 -2.99 -7.56
C LEU A 23 3.57 -1.56 -8.10
N ASP A 24 4.39 -1.18 -9.07
CA ASP A 24 4.33 0.16 -9.63
C ASP A 24 3.05 0.39 -10.44
N TYR A 25 2.61 1.63 -10.49
CA TYR A 25 1.45 2.04 -11.26
C TYR A 25 1.64 3.47 -11.76
N PRO A 26 0.90 3.89 -12.81
CA PRO A 26 1.04 5.24 -13.33
C PRO A 26 0.75 6.31 -12.27
N GLY A 27 1.66 7.26 -12.12
CA GLY A 27 1.51 8.36 -11.18
C GLY A 27 1.90 8.04 -9.74
N MET A 28 2.47 6.88 -9.48
CA MET A 28 2.90 6.50 -8.13
C MET A 28 3.83 7.54 -7.48
N GLU A 29 4.67 8.18 -8.28
CA GLU A 29 5.62 9.21 -7.81
C GLU A 29 4.93 10.45 -7.27
N THR A 30 3.65 10.65 -7.57
CA THR A 30 2.87 11.79 -7.07
C THR A 30 2.06 11.49 -5.83
N ASP A 31 2.02 10.22 -5.42
CA ASP A 31 1.28 9.81 -4.22
C ASP A 31 2.15 9.94 -2.98
N GLU A 32 1.52 9.87 -1.82
CA GLU A 32 2.26 9.85 -0.56
C GLU A 32 2.84 8.45 -0.36
N LEU A 33 4.16 8.39 -0.15
CA LEU A 33 4.89 7.13 -0.01
C LEU A 33 5.60 7.10 1.34
N TRP A 34 5.61 5.93 1.96
CA TRP A 34 6.46 5.64 3.11
C TRP A 34 7.44 4.55 2.71
N VAL A 35 8.64 4.63 3.24
CA VAL A 35 9.70 3.64 2.97
C VAL A 35 10.26 3.11 4.28
N ALA A 36 10.74 1.87 4.21
CA ALA A 36 11.53 1.25 5.28
C ALA A 36 12.96 1.13 4.80
N GLU A 37 13.88 1.74 5.54
CA GLU A 37 15.31 1.66 5.25
C GLU A 37 15.96 0.66 6.19
N GLU A 38 16.76 -0.23 5.62
CA GLU A 38 17.52 -1.22 6.37
C GLU A 38 18.94 -1.21 5.85
N SER A 39 19.90 -0.93 6.74
CA SER A 39 21.34 -0.91 6.36
C SER A 39 21.64 -0.01 5.15
N GLY A 40 20.99 1.15 5.08
CA GLY A 40 21.19 2.12 3.99
C GLY A 40 20.45 1.78 2.69
N VAL A 41 19.63 0.75 2.68
CA VAL A 41 18.89 0.30 1.50
C VAL A 41 17.40 0.48 1.73
N ILE A 42 16.68 0.95 0.70
CA ILE A 42 15.22 0.99 0.74
C ILE A 42 14.72 -0.45 0.58
N ALA A 43 14.23 -1.00 1.69
CA ALA A 43 13.86 -2.41 1.79
C ALA A 43 12.36 -2.65 1.67
N GLY A 44 11.54 -1.60 1.76
CA GLY A 44 10.10 -1.72 1.66
C GLY A 44 9.44 -0.38 1.37
N LEU A 45 8.19 -0.43 0.91
CA LEU A 45 7.41 0.77 0.63
C LEU A 45 5.93 0.50 0.78
N VAL A 46 5.16 1.58 0.94
CA VAL A 46 3.70 1.57 0.88
C VAL A 46 3.23 2.94 0.39
N ALA A 47 2.13 2.97 -0.32
CA ALA A 47 1.55 4.19 -0.86
C ALA A 47 0.16 4.46 -0.30
N LEU A 48 -0.16 5.73 -0.14
CA LEU A 48 -1.52 6.21 0.11
C LEU A 48 -1.95 7.04 -1.09
N LYS A 49 -2.93 6.53 -1.82
CA LYS A 49 -3.46 7.19 -2.99
C LYS A 49 -4.78 7.86 -2.65
N LYS A 50 -4.89 9.12 -3.02
CA LYS A 50 -6.13 9.88 -2.83
C LYS A 50 -6.98 9.81 -4.08
N HIS A 51 -8.16 9.23 -3.95
CA HIS A 51 -9.18 9.22 -5.00
C HIS A 51 -10.28 10.23 -4.66
N PRO A 52 -11.13 10.60 -5.62
CA PRO A 52 -12.24 11.50 -5.31
C PRO A 52 -13.19 10.97 -4.24
N ASP A 53 -13.31 9.66 -4.10
CA ASP A 53 -14.27 9.01 -3.21
C ASP A 53 -13.66 8.25 -2.04
N CYS A 54 -12.32 8.16 -1.96
CA CYS A 54 -11.68 7.41 -0.86
C CYS A 54 -10.18 7.64 -0.80
N LEU A 55 -9.59 7.19 0.31
CA LEU A 55 -8.14 7.02 0.45
C LEU A 55 -7.85 5.54 0.29
N GLU A 56 -6.88 5.20 -0.54
CA GLU A 56 -6.52 3.81 -0.79
C GLU A 56 -5.08 3.53 -0.36
N LEU A 57 -4.90 2.53 0.53
CA LEU A 57 -3.59 1.95 0.79
C LEU A 57 -3.26 1.00 -0.35
N CYS A 58 -2.12 1.18 -0.99
CA CYS A 58 -1.70 0.34 -2.10
C CYS A 58 -0.19 0.25 -2.17
N GLY A 59 0.32 -0.60 -3.06
CA GLY A 59 1.75 -0.71 -3.31
C GLY A 59 2.58 -1.15 -2.10
N LEU A 60 2.00 -1.90 -1.17
CA LEU A 60 2.75 -2.42 -0.03
C LEU A 60 3.65 -3.56 -0.48
N GLY A 61 4.94 -3.41 -0.29
CA GLY A 61 5.89 -4.46 -0.62
C GLY A 61 7.16 -4.37 0.19
N VAL A 62 7.79 -5.52 0.38
CA VAL A 62 9.06 -5.65 1.08
C VAL A 62 10.01 -6.47 0.21
N ASP A 63 11.24 -5.99 0.07
CA ASP A 63 12.30 -6.71 -0.63
C ASP A 63 12.44 -8.10 0.01
N PRO A 64 12.44 -9.18 -0.80
CA PRO A 64 12.54 -10.55 -0.26
C PRO A 64 13.71 -10.77 0.67
N ARG A 65 14.82 -10.05 0.49
CA ARG A 65 16.01 -10.16 1.34
C ARG A 65 15.76 -9.69 2.77
N PHE A 66 14.71 -8.89 2.98
CA PHE A 66 14.42 -8.26 4.28
C PHE A 66 13.06 -8.68 4.84
N ARG A 67 12.43 -9.70 4.29
CA ARG A 67 11.17 -10.22 4.81
C ARG A 67 11.34 -10.84 6.19
N GLU A 68 10.24 -10.98 6.93
CA GLU A 68 10.19 -11.54 8.28
C GLU A 68 10.83 -10.66 9.36
N LYS A 69 11.12 -9.39 9.03
CA LYS A 69 11.66 -8.41 9.98
C LYS A 69 10.61 -7.41 10.46
N GLY A 70 9.34 -7.61 10.11
CA GLY A 70 8.25 -6.73 10.52
C GLY A 70 8.16 -5.42 9.75
N LEU A 71 8.83 -5.31 8.59
CA LEU A 71 8.82 -4.08 7.81
C LEU A 71 7.42 -3.74 7.27
N GLY A 72 6.69 -4.74 6.78
CA GLY A 72 5.34 -4.54 6.25
C GLY A 72 4.41 -3.99 7.31
N LYS A 73 4.45 -4.56 8.51
CA LYS A 73 3.68 -4.07 9.64
C LYS A 73 4.03 -2.63 9.98
N ALA A 74 5.32 -2.33 10.07
CA ALA A 74 5.80 -0.99 10.43
C ALA A 74 5.38 0.05 9.39
N LEU A 75 5.41 -0.31 8.11
CA LEU A 75 4.98 0.57 7.03
C LEU A 75 3.49 0.89 7.11
N VAL A 76 2.66 -0.13 7.30
CA VAL A 76 1.21 0.07 7.43
C VAL A 76 0.90 0.90 8.67
N ASP A 77 1.55 0.62 9.80
CA ASP A 77 1.34 1.39 11.03
C ASP A 77 1.72 2.87 10.85
N ALA A 78 2.82 3.15 10.15
CA ALA A 78 3.25 4.53 9.89
C ALA A 78 2.26 5.27 8.99
N LEU A 79 1.79 4.62 7.93
CA LEU A 79 0.80 5.20 7.03
C LEU A 79 -0.51 5.48 7.77
N MET A 80 -0.98 4.53 8.58
CA MET A 80 -2.23 4.69 9.31
C MET A 80 -2.15 5.83 10.33
N ALA A 81 -1.01 5.99 10.98
CA ALA A 81 -0.82 7.05 11.96
C ALA A 81 -0.93 8.45 11.33
N ASP A 82 -0.57 8.57 10.05
CA ASP A 82 -0.49 9.84 9.34
C ASP A 82 -1.70 10.12 8.44
N ALA A 83 -2.51 9.12 8.15
CA ALA A 83 -3.63 9.25 7.22
C ALA A 83 -4.72 10.18 7.79
N PRO A 84 -5.27 11.08 6.95
CA PRO A 84 -6.26 12.07 7.43
C PRO A 84 -7.69 11.55 7.60
N GLY A 85 -7.97 10.32 7.19
CA GLY A 85 -9.33 9.77 7.24
C GLY A 85 -9.36 8.27 7.11
N ASP A 86 -10.56 7.76 6.82
CA ASP A 86 -10.77 6.33 6.63
C ASP A 86 -9.97 5.82 5.43
N ILE A 87 -9.49 4.58 5.52
CA ILE A 87 -8.64 3.98 4.50
C ILE A 87 -9.33 2.73 3.95
N HIS A 88 -9.46 2.68 2.63
CA HIS A 88 -9.87 1.47 1.92
C HIS A 88 -8.66 0.77 1.31
N LEU A 89 -8.77 -0.52 1.08
CA LEU A 89 -7.82 -1.27 0.29
C LEU A 89 -8.49 -2.50 -0.32
N ALA A 90 -7.84 -3.07 -1.31
CA ALA A 90 -8.23 -4.34 -1.90
C ALA A 90 -7.03 -5.29 -1.79
N THR A 91 -7.26 -6.50 -1.29
CA THR A 91 -6.18 -7.42 -0.98
C THR A 91 -6.57 -8.88 -1.18
N ILE A 92 -5.56 -9.71 -1.47
CA ILE A 92 -5.70 -11.16 -1.48
C ILE A 92 -5.16 -11.79 -0.19
N ILE A 93 -4.71 -10.96 0.78
CA ILE A 93 -4.21 -11.41 2.08
C ILE A 93 -4.96 -10.70 3.22
N PRO A 94 -6.29 -10.87 3.31
CA PRO A 94 -7.07 -10.10 4.28
C PRO A 94 -6.65 -10.31 5.73
N GLY A 95 -6.16 -11.51 6.09
CA GLY A 95 -5.74 -11.79 7.45
C GLY A 95 -4.66 -10.86 7.97
N PHE A 96 -3.71 -10.48 7.12
CA PHE A 96 -2.67 -9.52 7.49
C PHE A 96 -3.28 -8.18 7.89
N PHE A 97 -4.25 -7.70 7.12
CA PHE A 97 -4.86 -6.39 7.37
C PHE A 97 -5.90 -6.43 8.50
N GLU A 98 -6.55 -7.57 8.72
CA GLU A 98 -7.45 -7.71 9.87
C GLU A 98 -6.69 -7.45 11.18
N MET A 99 -5.46 -7.91 11.28
CA MET A 99 -4.62 -7.67 12.45
C MET A 99 -4.22 -6.19 12.59
N ARG A 100 -4.38 -5.40 11.53
CA ARG A 100 -4.10 -3.94 11.54
C ARG A 100 -5.37 -3.12 11.74
N GLY A 101 -6.50 -3.74 12.04
CA GLY A 101 -7.75 -3.03 12.29
C GLY A 101 -8.62 -2.80 11.07
N PHE A 102 -8.30 -3.43 9.94
CA PHE A 102 -9.14 -3.40 8.76
C PHE A 102 -10.23 -4.47 8.86
N GLU A 103 -11.40 -4.17 8.32
CA GLU A 103 -12.53 -5.10 8.26
C GLU A 103 -13.04 -5.19 6.83
N LYS A 104 -13.51 -6.37 6.45
CA LYS A 104 -14.19 -6.54 5.16
C LYS A 104 -15.39 -5.61 5.09
N THR A 105 -15.62 -5.00 3.94
CA THR A 105 -16.72 -4.06 3.77
C THR A 105 -17.49 -4.34 2.49
N GLU A 106 -18.80 -4.13 2.53
CA GLU A 106 -19.64 -4.14 1.35
C GLU A 106 -19.83 -2.73 0.80
N SER A 107 -19.42 -1.71 1.56
CA SER A 107 -19.43 -0.32 1.13
C SER A 107 -18.18 -0.05 0.28
N ILE A 108 -18.28 -0.36 -1.01
CA ILE A 108 -17.14 -0.34 -1.93
C ILE A 108 -17.19 0.96 -2.76
N PRO A 109 -16.18 1.83 -2.64
CA PRO A 109 -16.11 3.02 -3.48
C PRO A 109 -16.06 2.68 -4.97
N ALA A 110 -16.65 3.53 -5.80
CA ALA A 110 -16.73 3.31 -7.24
C ALA A 110 -15.35 3.16 -7.91
N THR A 111 -14.32 3.73 -7.30
CA THR A 111 -12.93 3.60 -7.74
C THR A 111 -12.51 2.13 -7.91
N PHE A 112 -12.91 1.24 -6.99
CA PHE A 112 -12.46 -0.15 -7.03
C PHE A 112 -13.01 -0.94 -8.22
N PRO A 113 -14.32 -0.93 -8.52
CA PRO A 113 -14.82 -1.58 -9.73
C PRO A 113 -14.22 -0.98 -11.00
N ALA A 114 -14.06 0.35 -11.05
CA ALA A 114 -13.46 1.01 -12.21
C ALA A 114 -12.02 0.57 -12.42
N LYS A 115 -11.24 0.46 -11.34
CA LYS A 115 -9.83 0.04 -11.37
C LYS A 115 -9.69 -1.38 -11.93
N ARG A 116 -10.62 -2.27 -11.60
CA ARG A 116 -10.58 -3.67 -12.08
C ARG A 116 -10.73 -3.79 -13.61
N LYS A 117 -11.24 -2.75 -14.26
CA LYS A 117 -11.39 -2.70 -15.70
C LYS A 117 -10.15 -2.15 -16.40
N THR A 118 -9.13 -1.78 -15.64
CA THR A 118 -7.88 -1.23 -16.17
C THR A 118 -6.75 -2.26 -16.08
N SER A 119 -5.61 -1.94 -16.69
CA SER A 119 -4.42 -2.77 -16.60
C SER A 119 -3.86 -2.92 -15.19
N TRP A 120 -4.27 -2.07 -14.25
CA TRP A 120 -3.83 -2.13 -12.86
C TRP A 120 -4.09 -3.51 -12.23
N CYS A 121 -5.25 -4.11 -12.54
CA CYS A 121 -5.63 -5.40 -11.97
C CYS A 121 -5.31 -6.59 -12.87
N ASP A 122 -4.63 -6.36 -13.99
CA ASP A 122 -4.23 -7.44 -14.87
C ASP A 122 -3.31 -8.43 -14.15
N GLY A 123 -3.57 -9.71 -14.30
CA GLY A 123 -2.78 -10.76 -13.65
C GLY A 123 -3.11 -10.99 -12.18
N CYS A 124 -3.99 -10.20 -11.59
CA CYS A 124 -4.44 -10.41 -10.20
C CYS A 124 -5.59 -11.42 -10.16
N PRO A 125 -5.63 -12.31 -9.12
CA PRO A 125 -6.79 -13.18 -8.91
C PRO A 125 -7.96 -12.36 -8.34
N GLN A 126 -8.71 -11.68 -9.20
CA GLN A 126 -9.75 -10.74 -8.78
C GLN A 126 -10.87 -11.37 -7.97
N ASP A 127 -11.15 -12.65 -8.18
CA ASP A 127 -12.15 -13.40 -7.42
C ASP A 127 -11.73 -13.63 -5.97
N LEU A 128 -10.43 -13.55 -5.67
CA LEU A 128 -9.91 -13.66 -4.30
C LEU A 128 -9.67 -12.30 -3.66
N CYS A 129 -9.89 -11.23 -4.40
CA CYS A 129 -9.61 -9.88 -3.94
C CYS A 129 -10.73 -9.39 -3.02
N THR A 130 -10.36 -9.01 -1.80
CA THR A 130 -11.30 -8.54 -0.78
C THR A 130 -11.10 -7.04 -0.54
N VAL A 131 -12.19 -6.27 -0.58
CA VAL A 131 -12.15 -4.86 -0.22
C VAL A 131 -12.32 -4.72 1.28
N MET A 132 -11.47 -3.93 1.90
CA MET A 132 -11.45 -3.73 3.34
C MET A 132 -11.44 -2.25 3.67
N LEU A 133 -11.89 -1.93 4.88
CA LEU A 133 -11.99 -0.56 5.38
C LEU A 133 -11.46 -0.50 6.80
N ARG A 134 -10.65 0.52 7.09
CA ARG A 134 -10.29 0.90 8.44
C ARG A 134 -10.78 2.32 8.70
N LYS A 135 -11.69 2.47 9.65
CA LYS A 135 -12.20 3.78 10.03
C LYS A 135 -11.22 4.49 10.94
N LYS A 136 -11.02 5.77 10.68
CA LYS A 136 -10.20 6.59 11.54
C LYS A 136 -10.98 6.90 12.82
N THR A 137 -10.35 6.66 13.94
CA THR A 137 -10.94 6.93 15.26
C THR A 137 -10.50 8.30 15.79
#